data_fe7dc74d4342178482e1de641e5125a9
#
_entry.id   fe7dc74d4342178482e1de641e5125a9
#
_cell.length_a   1.000
_cell.length_b   1.000
_cell.length_c   1.000
_cell.angle_alpha   90.00
_cell.angle_beta   90.00
_cell.angle_gamma   90.00
#
_symmetry.space_group_name_H-M   'P 1'
#
loop_
_entity.id
_entity.type
_entity.pdbx_description
1 polymer ?
#
loop_
_entity_poly.entity_id
_entity_poly.type
_entity_poly.pdbx_seq_one_letter_code
_entity_poly.pdbx_strand_id
1 'polypeptide(L)'
;MEIDTERVDAAVLALLLLGLHDGCRVWKGFDWDAMERLHKKGFISDPVGKAKSVILTEEGQREAERLFAEMFAAAPAGTRRC
;
A
#
# COMPACT_ATOMS: atom_id res chain seq x y z
N MET A 1 -18.03 -16.21 -7.42
CA MET A 1 -17.02 -16.15 -6.35
C MET A 1 -17.10 -14.80 -5.65
N GLU A 2 -17.16 -14.84 -4.36
CA GLU A 2 -17.09 -13.62 -3.58
C GLU A 2 -15.63 -13.22 -3.34
N ILE A 3 -15.37 -11.94 -3.43
CA ILE A 3 -14.03 -11.41 -3.23
C ILE A 3 -13.94 -10.80 -1.83
N ASP A 4 -12.94 -11.23 -1.08
CA ASP A 4 -12.66 -10.66 0.23
C ASP A 4 -11.87 -9.35 0.02
N THR A 5 -12.59 -8.24 0.04
CA THR A 5 -11.97 -6.93 -0.24
C THR A 5 -10.97 -6.53 0.82
N GLU A 6 -11.13 -7.00 2.06
CA GLU A 6 -10.14 -6.72 3.11
C GLU A 6 -8.79 -7.35 2.77
N ARG A 7 -8.80 -8.58 2.27
CA ARG A 7 -7.57 -9.26 1.86
C ARG A 7 -6.97 -8.64 0.61
N VAL A 8 -7.82 -8.24 -0.33
CA VAL A 8 -7.36 -7.55 -1.55
C VAL A 8 -6.64 -6.26 -1.15
N ASP A 9 -7.27 -5.47 -0.28
CA ASP A 9 -6.69 -4.20 0.15
C ASP A 9 -5.38 -4.41 0.90
N ALA A 10 -5.32 -5.43 1.75
CA ALA A 10 -4.08 -5.75 2.46
C ALA A 10 -2.96 -6.11 1.50
N ALA A 11 -3.26 -6.91 0.49
CA ALA A 11 -2.27 -7.30 -0.52
C ALA A 11 -1.81 -6.08 -1.33
N VAL A 12 -2.74 -5.22 -1.75
CA VAL A 12 -2.40 -4.01 -2.49
C VAL A 12 -1.51 -3.11 -1.66
N LEU A 13 -1.87 -2.87 -0.41
CA LEU A 13 -1.07 -2.01 0.47
C LEU A 13 0.34 -2.56 0.65
N ALA A 14 0.47 -3.87 0.87
CA ALA A 14 1.78 -4.50 1.01
C ALA A 14 2.60 -4.36 -0.27
N LEU A 15 1.99 -4.62 -1.42
CA LEU A 15 2.69 -4.56 -2.70
C LEU A 15 3.10 -3.14 -3.10
N LEU A 16 2.41 -2.12 -2.59
CA LEU A 16 2.81 -0.74 -2.84
C LEU A 16 4.24 -0.44 -2.39
N LEU A 17 4.73 -1.16 -1.38
CA LEU A 17 6.11 -0.99 -0.93
C LEU A 17 7.13 -1.27 -2.02
N LEU A 18 6.83 -2.16 -2.96
CA LEU A 18 7.75 -2.49 -4.04
C LEU A 18 7.96 -1.31 -5.00
N GLY A 19 7.01 -0.39 -5.04
CA GLY A 19 7.12 0.79 -5.87
C GLY A 19 7.51 2.05 -5.11
N LEU A 20 8.03 1.90 -3.90
CA LEU A 20 8.38 3.05 -3.07
C LEU A 20 9.51 3.85 -3.73
N HIS A 21 9.31 5.16 -3.85
CA HIS A 21 10.28 6.06 -4.44
C HIS A 21 10.06 7.46 -3.87
N ASP A 22 11.03 8.35 -4.04
CA ASP A 22 10.94 9.74 -3.58
C ASP A 22 10.40 9.83 -2.14
N GLY A 23 11.00 9.10 -1.22
CA GLY A 23 10.55 9.08 0.16
C GLY A 23 9.38 8.12 0.33
N CYS A 24 8.19 8.66 0.55
CA CYS A 24 7.00 7.86 0.82
C CYS A 24 6.05 7.73 -0.37
N ARG A 25 6.49 8.08 -1.57
CA ARG A 25 5.64 7.99 -2.75
C ARG A 25 5.62 6.57 -3.29
N VAL A 26 4.46 6.14 -3.72
CA VAL A 26 4.27 4.83 -4.36
C VAL A 26 3.41 5.01 -5.60
N TRP A 27 3.63 4.16 -6.60
CA TRP A 27 2.81 4.19 -7.82
C TRP A 27 1.39 3.73 -7.51
N LYS A 28 0.39 4.38 -8.12
CA LYS A 28 -1.01 4.05 -7.91
C LYS A 28 -1.61 3.21 -9.03
N GLY A 29 -0.84 2.25 -9.53
CA GLY A 29 -1.23 1.41 -10.67
C GLY A 29 -2.03 0.17 -10.31
N PHE A 30 -2.72 0.17 -9.18
CA PHE A 30 -3.53 -0.96 -8.74
C PHE A 30 -5.01 -0.69 -8.96
N ASP A 31 -5.85 -1.65 -8.56
CA ASP A 31 -7.29 -1.54 -8.68
C ASP A 31 -7.80 -0.25 -8.05
N TRP A 32 -8.61 0.48 -8.80
CA TRP A 32 -9.10 1.79 -8.36
C TRP A 32 -9.89 1.71 -7.06
N ASP A 33 -10.78 0.71 -6.95
CA ASP A 33 -11.61 0.56 -5.75
C ASP A 33 -10.76 0.25 -4.53
N ALA A 34 -9.72 -0.57 -4.69
CA ALA A 34 -8.80 -0.85 -3.59
C ALA A 34 -8.06 0.42 -3.15
N MET A 35 -7.60 1.22 -4.10
CA MET A 35 -6.91 2.47 -3.78
C MET A 35 -7.85 3.43 -3.02
N GLU A 36 -9.09 3.52 -3.45
CA GLU A 36 -10.09 4.33 -2.77
C GLU A 36 -10.31 3.87 -1.32
N ARG A 37 -10.44 2.58 -1.11
CA ARG A 37 -10.62 2.04 0.24
C ARG A 37 -9.41 2.31 1.13
N LEU A 38 -8.20 2.18 0.58
CA LEU A 38 -6.98 2.47 1.33
C LEU A 38 -6.91 3.94 1.72
N HIS A 39 -7.35 4.82 0.84
CA HIS A 39 -7.43 6.25 1.17
C HIS A 39 -8.42 6.49 2.30
N LYS A 40 -9.59 5.89 2.24
CA LYS A 40 -10.60 6.04 3.30
C LYS A 40 -10.12 5.52 4.65
N LYS A 41 -9.24 4.52 4.64
CA LYS A 41 -8.65 3.98 5.86
C LYS A 41 -7.50 4.84 6.39
N GLY A 42 -7.10 5.85 5.65
CA GLY A 42 -6.03 6.75 6.07
C GLY A 42 -4.63 6.23 5.81
N PHE A 43 -4.47 5.26 4.91
CA PHE A 43 -3.17 4.66 4.63
C PHE A 43 -2.44 5.32 3.47
N ILE A 44 -3.15 5.96 2.58
CA ILE A 44 -2.56 6.66 1.45
C ILE A 44 -3.23 8.02 1.25
N SER A 45 -2.56 8.92 0.54
CA SER A 45 -3.16 10.18 0.13
C SER A 45 -4.25 9.91 -0.92
N ASP A 46 -5.04 10.94 -1.23
CA ASP A 46 -6.14 10.82 -2.19
C ASP A 46 -5.61 10.38 -3.56
N PRO A 47 -6.06 9.22 -4.08
CA PRO A 47 -5.61 8.75 -5.39
C PRO A 47 -6.21 9.51 -6.55
N VAL A 48 -7.24 10.31 -6.32
CA VAL A 48 -7.85 11.14 -7.37
C VAL A 48 -6.91 12.28 -7.71
N GLY A 49 -6.64 12.46 -9.00
CA GLY A 49 -5.76 13.53 -9.44
C GLY A 49 -4.88 13.10 -10.60
N LYS A 50 -4.08 14.03 -11.10
CA LYS A 50 -3.24 13.81 -12.27
C LYS A 50 -1.92 13.10 -11.95
N ALA A 51 -1.50 13.13 -10.70
CA ALA A 51 -0.25 12.47 -10.31
C ALA A 51 -0.39 10.95 -10.45
N LYS A 52 0.67 10.32 -10.90
CA LYS A 52 0.70 8.86 -11.08
C LYS A 52 1.06 8.12 -9.80
N SER A 53 1.34 8.84 -8.73
CA SER A 53 1.71 8.26 -7.46
C SER A 53 0.87 8.86 -6.33
N VAL A 54 0.84 8.15 -5.22
CA VAL A 54 0.25 8.62 -3.97
C VAL A 54 1.32 8.56 -2.89
N ILE A 55 1.05 9.17 -1.75
CA ILE A 55 1.96 9.15 -0.61
C ILE A 55 1.40 8.19 0.43
N LEU A 56 2.26 7.29 0.92
CA LEU A 56 1.91 6.48 2.08
C LEU A 56 1.92 7.38 3.30
N THR A 57 0.84 7.32 4.08
CA THR A 57 0.83 7.97 5.38
C THR A 57 1.73 7.20 6.33
N GLU A 58 2.06 7.79 7.48
CA GLU A 58 2.85 7.08 8.48
C GLU A 58 2.19 5.78 8.90
N GLU A 59 0.88 5.83 9.13
CA GLU A 59 0.12 4.62 9.46
C GLU A 59 0.10 3.63 8.30
N GLY A 60 -0.04 4.14 7.08
CA GLY A 60 -0.02 3.31 5.88
C GLY A 60 1.31 2.60 5.72
N GLN A 61 2.41 3.29 5.95
CA GLN A 61 3.72 2.67 5.84
C GLN A 61 3.92 1.58 6.88
N ARG A 62 3.56 1.83 8.13
CA ARG A 62 3.67 0.81 9.18
C ARG A 62 2.86 -0.43 8.86
N GLU A 63 1.62 -0.22 8.43
CA GLU A 63 0.74 -1.33 8.10
C GLU A 63 1.24 -2.08 6.86
N ALA A 64 1.73 -1.35 5.86
CA ALA A 64 2.28 -1.97 4.65
C ALA A 64 3.49 -2.83 4.98
N GLU A 65 4.39 -2.35 5.82
CA GLU A 65 5.57 -3.11 6.23
C GLU A 65 5.19 -4.38 6.99
N ARG A 66 4.23 -4.26 7.90
CA ARG A 66 3.73 -5.41 8.65
C ARG A 66 3.14 -6.46 7.73
N LEU A 67 2.27 -6.03 6.83
CA LEU A 67 1.60 -6.93 5.90
C LEU A 67 2.58 -7.56 4.92
N PHE A 68 3.53 -6.79 4.43
CA PHE A 68 4.53 -7.31 3.50
C PHE A 68 5.36 -8.40 4.15
N ALA A 69 5.81 -8.17 5.37
CA ALA A 69 6.57 -9.18 6.11
C ALA A 69 5.74 -10.44 6.36
N GLU A 70 4.47 -10.26 6.70
CA GLU A 70 3.58 -11.37 6.99
C GLU A 70 3.26 -12.20 5.77
N MET A 71 3.05 -11.55 4.62
CA MET A 71 2.59 -12.23 3.41
C MET A 71 3.71 -12.69 2.49
N PHE A 72 4.78 -11.95 2.40
CA PHE A 72 5.74 -12.11 1.32
C PHE A 72 7.19 -12.32 1.74
N ALA A 73 7.53 -12.17 3.01
CA ALA A 73 8.92 -12.36 3.43
C ALA A 73 9.28 -13.84 3.41
N ALA A 74 10.36 -14.17 2.73
CA ALA A 74 10.91 -15.53 2.73
C ALA A 74 11.72 -15.80 3.99
N ALA A 75 12.18 -14.74 4.65
CA ALA A 75 12.95 -14.77 5.88
C ALA A 75 12.62 -13.48 6.64
N PRO A 76 13.07 -13.32 7.91
CA PRO A 76 12.82 -12.07 8.62
C PRO A 76 13.30 -10.90 7.78
N ALA A 77 12.37 -10.00 7.45
CA ALA A 77 12.63 -8.91 6.54
C ALA A 77 13.23 -7.72 7.28
N GLY A 78 14.14 -7.03 6.62
CA GLY A 78 14.54 -5.72 7.04
C GLY A 78 13.42 -4.73 6.80
N THR A 79 13.35 -3.68 7.62
CA THR A 79 12.33 -2.65 7.47
C THR A 79 12.74 -1.67 6.39
N ARG A 80 11.83 -1.37 5.49
CA ARG A 80 12.00 -0.29 4.52
C ARG A 80 11.38 0.98 5.09
N ARG A 81 12.04 2.09 4.83
CA ARG A 81 11.58 3.37 5.33
C ARG A 81 11.47 4.40 4.22
N CYS A 82 10.59 5.33 4.44
CA CYS A 82 10.49 6.47 3.55
C CYS A 82 11.77 7.31 3.60
#